data_850cfef27ee8a015c19d4dd390eed66e
#
_entry.id   850cfef27ee8a015c19d4dd390eed66e
#
_cell.length_a   1.000
_cell.length_b   1.000
_cell.length_c   1.000
_cell.angle_alpha   90.00
_cell.angle_beta   90.00
_cell.angle_gamma   90.00
#
_symmetry.space_group_name_H-M   'P 1'
#
loop_
_entity.id
_entity.type
_entity.pdbx_description
1 polymer ?
#
loop_
_entity_poly.entity_id
_entity_poly.type
_entity_poly.pdbx_seq_one_letter_code
_entity_poly.pdbx_strand_id
1 'polypeptide(L)'
;EVCLELLRRTGETKFREGVERWAAAVQAQPAPTTAAFGRGAYAESFGRAIHFLAGAGRLLKRESYLRQAHRLAQAARDTLFTNGMFRGHAGEDRYDAVDGVGYLLLALMRLETGRPASYGGVGF
;
A
#
# COMPACT_ATOMS: atom_id res chain seq x y z
N GLU A 1 2.51 -9.61 2.56
CA GLU A 1 1.06 -9.89 2.66
C GLU A 1 0.79 -11.29 3.23
N VAL A 2 1.48 -12.34 2.77
CA VAL A 2 1.29 -13.72 3.27
C VAL A 2 1.44 -13.80 4.79
N CYS A 3 2.51 -13.22 5.37
CA CYS A 3 2.69 -13.20 6.84
C CYS A 3 1.54 -12.50 7.57
N LEU A 4 0.98 -11.44 6.98
CA LEU A 4 -0.14 -10.71 7.55
C LEU A 4 -1.41 -11.58 7.62
N GLU A 5 -1.69 -12.30 6.55
CA GLU A 5 -2.84 -13.21 6.49
C GLU A 5 -2.65 -14.43 7.41
N LEU A 6 -1.45 -14.99 7.45
CA LEU A 6 -1.14 -16.08 8.37
C LEU A 6 -1.21 -15.65 9.83
N LEU A 7 -0.72 -14.45 10.16
CA LEU A 7 -0.87 -13.89 11.51
C LEU A 7 -2.35 -13.71 11.88
N ARG A 8 -3.16 -13.20 10.96
CA ARG A 8 -4.61 -13.02 11.18
C ARG A 8 -5.32 -14.34 11.46
N ARG A 9 -4.91 -15.43 10.79
CA ARG A 9 -5.53 -16.76 10.92
C ARG A 9 -5.03 -17.56 12.10
N THR A 10 -3.74 -17.49 12.40
CA THR A 10 -3.10 -18.38 13.36
C THR A 10 -2.72 -17.71 14.68
N GLY A 11 -2.49 -16.39 14.66
CA GLY A 11 -1.97 -15.64 15.81
C GLY A 11 -0.51 -15.94 16.18
N GLU A 12 0.20 -16.76 15.37
CA GLU A 12 1.54 -17.22 15.71
C GLU A 12 2.59 -16.09 15.70
N THR A 13 3.46 -16.08 16.72
CA THR A 13 4.50 -15.05 16.92
C THR A 13 5.46 -14.91 15.74
N LYS A 14 5.85 -16.02 15.11
CA LYS A 14 6.75 -15.97 13.93
C LYS A 14 6.21 -15.12 12.79
N PHE A 15 4.89 -15.12 12.59
CA PHE A 15 4.25 -14.29 11.56
C PHE A 15 4.14 -12.83 12.00
N ARG A 16 3.95 -12.58 13.30
CA ARG A 16 4.01 -11.23 13.88
C ARG A 16 5.38 -10.59 13.64
N GLU A 17 6.44 -11.31 13.97
CA GLU A 17 7.81 -10.84 13.74
C GLU A 17 8.09 -10.56 12.26
N GLY A 18 7.59 -11.41 11.37
CA GLY A 18 7.66 -11.19 9.93
C GLY A 18 6.95 -9.92 9.48
N VAL A 19 5.74 -9.67 10.00
CA VAL A 19 4.98 -8.45 9.71
C VAL A 19 5.70 -7.20 10.23
N GLU A 20 6.19 -7.22 11.47
CA GLU A 20 6.89 -6.10 12.08
C GLU A 20 8.22 -5.77 11.35
N ARG A 21 8.97 -6.81 10.95
CA ARG A 21 10.20 -6.64 10.14
C ARG A 21 9.92 -5.98 8.79
N TRP A 22 8.88 -6.41 8.09
CA TRP A 22 8.49 -5.80 6.83
C TRP A 22 7.96 -4.37 7.00
N ALA A 23 7.17 -4.11 8.04
CA ALA A 23 6.69 -2.78 8.34
C ALA A 23 7.86 -1.82 8.62
N ALA A 24 8.85 -2.24 9.40
CA ALA A 24 10.06 -1.47 9.64
C ALA A 24 10.83 -1.18 8.35
N ALA A 25 10.97 -2.18 7.47
CA ALA A 25 11.64 -2.01 6.18
C ALA A 25 10.90 -1.00 5.28
N VAL A 26 9.58 -1.08 5.22
CA VAL A 26 8.76 -0.11 4.43
C VAL A 26 8.85 1.29 5.03
N GLN A 27 8.87 1.42 6.36
CA GLN A 27 9.01 2.73 7.02
C GLN A 27 10.39 3.36 6.82
N ALA A 28 11.44 2.54 6.70
CA ALA A 28 12.80 3.02 6.48
C ALA A 28 13.04 3.52 5.04
N GLN A 29 12.19 3.11 4.10
CA GLN A 29 12.30 3.58 2.72
C GLN A 29 11.71 4.99 2.60
N PRO A 30 12.37 5.89 1.85
CA PRO A 30 11.76 7.16 1.49
C PRO A 30 10.48 6.91 0.69
N ALA A 31 9.54 7.85 0.76
CA ALA A 31 8.35 7.78 -0.07
C ALA A 31 8.78 7.61 -1.54
N PRO A 32 8.12 6.73 -2.31
CA PRO A 32 8.45 6.52 -3.71
C PRO A 32 8.13 7.81 -4.51
N THR A 33 9.11 8.67 -4.60
CA THR A 33 9.08 9.87 -5.44
C THR A 33 9.93 9.63 -6.68
N THR A 34 9.71 10.41 -7.72
CA THR A 34 10.50 10.35 -8.97
C THR A 34 12.01 10.41 -8.73
N ALA A 35 12.44 11.16 -7.72
CA ALA A 35 13.86 11.31 -7.38
C ALA A 35 14.45 10.09 -6.68
N ALA A 36 13.68 9.40 -5.84
CA ALA A 36 14.17 8.29 -5.02
C ALA A 36 14.34 6.98 -5.82
N PHE A 37 13.60 6.78 -6.91
CA PHE A 37 13.59 5.53 -7.67
C PHE A 37 14.29 5.60 -9.03
N GLY A 38 14.85 6.74 -9.41
CA GLY A 38 15.63 6.90 -10.66
C GLY A 38 14.87 6.62 -11.98
N ARG A 39 13.77 5.90 -11.88
CA ARG A 39 12.88 5.51 -12.99
C ARG A 39 11.42 5.90 -12.78
N GLY A 40 11.13 6.64 -11.71
CA GLY A 40 9.76 7.04 -11.33
C GLY A 40 9.07 6.06 -10.36
N ALA A 41 7.95 6.50 -9.83
CA ALA A 41 7.16 5.74 -8.87
C ALA A 41 5.96 5.08 -9.55
N TYR A 42 5.79 3.79 -9.31
CA TYR A 42 4.67 3.01 -9.84
C TYR A 42 3.49 2.99 -8.86
N ALA A 43 2.29 3.04 -9.39
CA ALA A 43 1.05 2.91 -8.62
C ALA A 43 1.01 1.61 -7.82
N GLU A 44 1.51 0.50 -8.39
CA GLU A 44 1.62 -0.78 -7.71
C GLU A 44 2.47 -0.70 -6.43
N SER A 45 3.60 0.00 -6.47
CA SER A 45 4.50 0.14 -5.31
C SER A 45 3.82 0.87 -4.16
N PHE A 46 3.14 1.98 -4.46
CA PHE A 46 2.32 2.68 -3.47
C PHE A 46 1.18 1.80 -2.95
N GLY A 47 0.44 1.16 -3.85
CA GLY A 47 -0.69 0.32 -3.48
C GLY A 47 -0.28 -0.82 -2.53
N ARG A 48 0.80 -1.53 -2.83
CA ARG A 48 1.33 -2.62 -1.98
C ARG A 48 1.74 -2.12 -0.60
N ALA A 49 2.47 -1.01 -0.51
CA ALA A 49 2.93 -0.45 0.75
C ALA A 49 1.74 0.05 1.60
N ILE A 50 0.80 0.79 1.01
CA ILE A 50 -0.41 1.28 1.68
C ILE A 50 -1.24 0.12 2.20
N HIS A 51 -1.53 -0.87 1.34
CA HIS A 51 -2.33 -2.03 1.68
C HIS A 51 -1.75 -2.80 2.86
N PHE A 52 -0.44 -3.07 2.80
CA PHE A 52 0.27 -3.79 3.85
C PHE A 52 0.26 -3.03 5.18
N LEU A 53 0.65 -1.75 5.17
CA LEU A 53 0.71 -0.93 6.39
C LEU A 53 -0.68 -0.70 7.00
N ALA A 54 -1.70 -0.50 6.19
CA ALA A 54 -3.08 -0.39 6.67
C ALA A 54 -3.55 -1.68 7.35
N GLY A 55 -3.26 -2.83 6.75
CA GLY A 55 -3.57 -4.14 7.32
C GLY A 55 -2.81 -4.42 8.61
N ALA A 56 -1.49 -4.21 8.59
CA ALA A 56 -0.63 -4.41 9.76
C ALA A 56 -0.99 -3.45 10.91
N GLY A 57 -1.25 -2.18 10.59
CA GLY A 57 -1.63 -1.17 11.59
C GLY A 57 -2.90 -1.53 12.33
N ARG A 58 -3.91 -2.03 11.63
CA ARG A 58 -5.18 -2.47 12.25
C ARG A 58 -5.00 -3.77 13.04
N LEU A 59 -4.34 -4.77 12.45
CA LEU A 59 -4.16 -6.07 13.09
C LEU A 59 -3.32 -5.99 14.36
N LEU A 60 -2.24 -5.21 14.33
CA LEU A 60 -1.32 -5.03 15.45
C LEU A 60 -1.68 -3.85 16.36
N LYS A 61 -2.75 -3.10 16.03
CA LYS A 61 -3.15 -1.87 16.73
C LYS A 61 -1.99 -0.85 16.81
N ARG A 62 -1.28 -0.67 15.68
CA ARG A 62 -0.13 0.23 15.54
C ARG A 62 -0.50 1.47 14.74
N GLU A 63 -0.82 2.56 15.44
CA GLU A 63 -1.14 3.86 14.84
C GLU A 63 -0.02 4.41 13.94
N SER A 64 1.24 4.14 14.27
CA SER A 64 2.37 4.56 13.45
C SER A 64 2.33 3.99 12.03
N TYR A 65 1.85 2.75 11.87
CA TYR A 65 1.71 2.12 10.55
C TYR A 65 0.55 2.75 9.76
N LEU A 66 -0.56 3.06 10.43
CA LEU A 66 -1.68 3.76 9.80
C LEU A 66 -1.28 5.17 9.36
N ARG A 67 -0.60 5.93 10.21
CA ARG A 67 -0.07 7.26 9.83
C ARG A 67 0.86 7.18 8.63
N GLN A 68 1.72 6.17 8.57
CA GLN A 68 2.60 5.99 7.41
C GLN A 68 1.82 5.61 6.14
N ALA A 69 0.80 4.78 6.25
CA ALA A 69 -0.09 4.45 5.13
C ALA A 69 -0.78 5.72 4.58
N HIS A 70 -1.27 6.60 5.46
CA HIS A 70 -1.85 7.89 5.04
C HIS A 70 -0.82 8.82 4.37
N ARG A 71 0.42 8.87 4.87
CA ARG A 71 1.49 9.64 4.22
C ARG A 71 1.80 9.12 2.82
N LEU A 72 1.85 7.80 2.64
CA LEU A 72 2.06 7.20 1.33
C LEU A 72 0.86 7.44 0.40
N ALA A 73 -0.36 7.42 0.91
CA ALA A 73 -1.55 7.75 0.15
C ALA A 73 -1.52 9.21 -0.36
N GLN A 74 -1.10 10.14 0.51
CA GLN A 74 -0.90 11.53 0.12
C GLN A 74 0.21 11.66 -0.94
N ALA A 75 1.35 11.01 -0.73
CA ALA A 75 2.45 11.00 -1.70
C ALA A 75 2.04 10.40 -3.05
N ALA A 76 1.24 9.33 -3.05
CA ALA A 76 0.69 8.76 -4.28
C ALA A 76 -0.22 9.74 -5.03
N ARG A 77 -1.08 10.45 -4.29
CA ARG A 77 -1.93 11.49 -4.86
C ARG A 77 -1.09 12.61 -5.48
N ASP A 78 -0.13 13.14 -4.75
CA ASP A 78 0.70 14.26 -5.21
C ASP A 78 1.58 13.88 -6.42
N THR A 79 1.94 12.59 -6.54
CA THR A 79 2.85 12.10 -7.58
C THR A 79 2.12 11.56 -8.81
N LEU A 80 0.99 10.86 -8.61
CA LEU A 80 0.33 10.09 -9.66
C LEU A 80 -1.03 10.64 -10.08
N PHE A 81 -1.71 11.43 -9.24
CA PHE A 81 -3.04 11.94 -9.57
C PHE A 81 -2.94 13.19 -10.41
N THR A 82 -3.48 13.12 -11.63
CA THR A 82 -3.50 14.25 -12.58
C THR A 82 -4.73 14.15 -13.47
N ASN A 83 -5.27 15.28 -13.90
CA ASN A 83 -6.45 15.35 -14.76
C ASN A 83 -7.65 14.49 -14.30
N GLY A 84 -7.84 14.38 -12.97
CA GLY A 84 -8.95 13.61 -12.41
C GLY A 84 -8.73 12.10 -12.31
N MET A 85 -7.55 11.58 -12.68
CA MET A 85 -7.23 10.15 -12.68
C MET A 85 -5.84 9.86 -12.12
N PHE A 86 -5.63 8.65 -11.62
CA PHE A 86 -4.31 8.16 -11.27
C PHE A 86 -3.58 7.60 -12.49
N ARG A 87 -2.32 8.01 -12.67
CA ARG A 87 -1.39 7.39 -13.63
C ARG A 87 -0.77 6.14 -13.03
N GLY A 88 -0.38 5.21 -13.90
CA GLY A 88 0.36 4.02 -13.48
C GLY A 88 1.80 4.32 -13.04
N HIS A 89 2.39 5.36 -13.63
CA HIS A 89 3.79 5.73 -13.42
C HIS A 89 3.98 7.25 -13.40
N ALA A 90 4.82 7.74 -12.50
CA ALA A 90 5.03 9.18 -12.31
C ALA A 90 5.74 9.88 -13.48
N GLY A 91 6.57 9.17 -14.22
CA GLY A 91 7.32 9.70 -15.37
C GLY A 91 6.60 9.58 -16.72
N GLU A 92 5.41 8.98 -16.75
CA GLU A 92 4.70 8.68 -17.99
C GLU A 92 3.24 9.09 -17.88
N ASP A 93 2.71 9.63 -18.97
CA ASP A 93 1.29 10.00 -19.06
C ASP A 93 0.45 8.78 -19.50
N ARG A 94 0.57 7.70 -18.72
CA ARG A 94 -0.15 6.45 -18.92
C ARG A 94 -1.15 6.21 -17.80
N TYR A 95 -2.34 5.81 -18.22
CA TYR A 95 -3.45 5.46 -17.31
C TYR A 95 -3.75 3.97 -17.34
N ASP A 96 -2.79 3.16 -17.77
CA ASP A 96 -2.94 1.72 -17.94
C ASP A 96 -3.07 0.99 -16.60
N ALA A 97 -3.99 0.04 -16.55
CA ALA A 97 -4.17 -0.82 -15.39
C ALA A 97 -2.96 -1.73 -15.09
N VAL A 98 -2.10 -1.93 -16.08
CA VAL A 98 -0.92 -2.80 -16.01
C VAL A 98 0.07 -2.34 -14.91
N ASP A 99 0.20 -1.03 -14.70
CA ASP A 99 1.11 -0.46 -13.70
C ASP A 99 0.52 -0.41 -12.28
N GLY A 100 -0.58 -1.13 -12.05
CA GLY A 100 -1.14 -1.33 -10.73
C GLY A 100 -2.06 -0.23 -10.21
N VAL A 101 -2.63 0.61 -11.09
CA VAL A 101 -3.62 1.65 -10.71
C VAL A 101 -4.81 1.03 -9.97
N GLY A 102 -5.35 -0.07 -10.46
CA GLY A 102 -6.44 -0.79 -9.79
C GLY A 102 -6.05 -1.24 -8.39
N TYR A 103 -4.83 -1.73 -8.21
CA TYR A 103 -4.31 -2.13 -6.91
C TYR A 103 -4.16 -0.94 -5.95
N LEU A 104 -3.68 0.20 -6.45
CA LEU A 104 -3.60 1.44 -5.68
C LEU A 104 -4.99 1.89 -5.21
N LEU A 105 -5.97 1.91 -6.11
CA LEU A 105 -7.34 2.30 -5.76
C LEU A 105 -7.95 1.39 -4.68
N LEU A 106 -7.77 0.07 -4.79
CA LEU A 106 -8.22 -0.87 -3.77
C LEU A 106 -7.52 -0.65 -2.43
N ALA A 107 -6.22 -0.33 -2.43
CA ALA A 107 -5.47 -0.02 -1.23
C ALA A 107 -5.96 1.28 -0.55
N LEU A 108 -6.25 2.31 -1.34
CA LEU A 108 -6.82 3.57 -0.84
C LEU A 108 -8.23 3.36 -0.26
N MET A 109 -9.08 2.60 -0.94
CA MET A 109 -10.42 2.25 -0.44
C MET A 109 -10.33 1.48 0.88
N ARG A 110 -9.42 0.52 0.99
CA ARG A 110 -9.20 -0.22 2.24
C ARG A 110 -8.69 0.68 3.36
N LEU A 111 -7.79 1.59 3.06
CA LEU A 111 -7.27 2.56 4.03
C LEU A 111 -8.40 3.41 4.60
N GLU A 112 -9.26 3.93 3.73
CA GLU A 112 -10.38 4.81 4.10
C GLU A 112 -11.49 4.06 4.83
N THR A 113 -11.95 2.94 4.28
CA THR A 113 -13.12 2.23 4.81
C THR A 113 -12.81 1.25 5.93
N GLY A 114 -11.57 0.84 6.09
CA GLY A 114 -11.16 -0.23 7.00
C GLY A 114 -11.55 -1.64 6.55
N ARG A 115 -12.27 -1.77 5.44
CA ARG A 115 -12.76 -3.06 4.93
C ARG A 115 -11.80 -3.60 3.87
N PRO A 116 -11.51 -4.92 3.86
CA PRO A 116 -10.82 -5.53 2.75
C PRO A 116 -11.67 -5.37 1.49
N ALA A 117 -11.04 -5.01 0.39
CA ALA A 117 -11.72 -5.03 -0.90
C ALA A 117 -12.07 -6.47 -1.25
N SER A 118 -13.32 -6.72 -1.62
CA SER A 118 -13.73 -8.02 -2.15
C SER A 118 -14.16 -7.84 -3.61
N TYR A 119 -13.65 -8.70 -4.45
CA TYR A 119 -14.07 -8.79 -5.84
C TYR A 119 -14.81 -10.11 -6.03
N GLY A 120 -16.14 -10.05 -6.23
CA GLY A 120 -16.94 -11.25 -6.47
C GLY A 120 -16.84 -12.35 -5.41
N GLY A 121 -16.66 -11.99 -4.13
CA GLY A 121 -16.50 -12.95 -3.04
C GLY A 121 -15.08 -13.46 -2.80
N VAL A 122 -14.12 -13.06 -3.62
CA VAL A 122 -12.69 -13.32 -3.38
C VAL A 122 -12.11 -12.11 -2.63
N GLY A 123 -11.78 -12.30 -1.35
CA GLY A 123 -11.10 -11.27 -0.56
C GLY A 123 -9.63 -11.13 -0.98
N PHE A 124 -9.19 -9.91 -1.15
CA PHE A 124 -7.78 -9.55 -1.33
C PHE A 124 -7.20 -9.04 -0.03
#